data_5166ba321d3b106912031a358494afe9
#
_entry.id   5166ba321d3b106912031a358494afe9
#
_cell.length_a   1.000
_cell.length_b   1.000
_cell.length_c   1.000
_cell.angle_alpha   90.00
_cell.angle_beta   90.00
_cell.angle_gamma   90.00
#
_symmetry.space_group_name_H-M   'P 1'
#
loop_
_entity.id
_entity.type
_entity.pdbx_description
1 polymer ?
#
loop_
_entity_poly.entity_id
_entity_poly.type
_entity_poly.pdbx_seq_one_letter_code
_entity_poly.pdbx_strand_id
1 'polypeptide(L)'
;GTYVMDLTAKYSNNPSVKHSIRLRLVVEEVKDVQVASAGTSGLEAVPGGSTAFSISVRNTGNSPAVYDLDCFSQNRWPVELGQSNSSSYSFEPLDILEYLPMQVRLYVPPVADGLPAAGSTDSVTCSVTSEADPSLNISETVTLTVRPLESFATNLLDDSGIDVGPASYARDVNVDTGERLN
;
A
#
# COMPACT_ATOMS: atom_id res chain seq x y z
N GLY A 1 -11.25 -28.51 11.40
CA GLY A 1 -12.16 -29.60 10.97
C GLY A 1 -11.86 -30.92 11.65
N THR A 2 -12.83 -31.85 11.60
CA THR A 2 -12.66 -33.20 12.14
C THR A 2 -12.75 -34.20 11.00
N TYR A 3 -11.73 -35.04 10.89
CA TYR A 3 -11.65 -36.14 9.91
C TYR A 3 -11.73 -37.47 10.63
N VAL A 4 -12.49 -38.41 10.10
CA VAL A 4 -12.63 -39.76 10.65
C VAL A 4 -12.18 -40.75 9.60
N MET A 5 -11.28 -41.65 9.97
CA MET A 5 -10.77 -42.69 9.10
C MET A 5 -10.95 -44.05 9.80
N ASP A 6 -11.57 -45.01 9.10
CA ASP A 6 -11.70 -46.39 9.56
C ASP A 6 -10.65 -47.25 8.83
N LEU A 7 -9.70 -47.75 9.58
CA LEU A 7 -8.72 -48.73 9.10
C LEU A 7 -9.21 -50.14 9.42
N THR A 8 -9.31 -50.99 8.38
CA THR A 8 -9.76 -52.36 8.56
C THR A 8 -8.71 -53.33 8.02
N ALA A 9 -8.21 -54.16 8.88
CA ALA A 9 -7.37 -55.31 8.55
C ALA A 9 -8.23 -56.57 8.42
N LYS A 10 -8.01 -57.35 7.37
CA LYS A 10 -8.68 -58.64 7.12
C LYS A 10 -7.63 -59.73 7.06
N TYR A 11 -7.98 -60.91 7.61
CA TYR A 11 -7.12 -62.06 7.47
C TYR A 11 -7.26 -62.66 6.07
N SER A 12 -6.14 -62.84 5.36
CA SER A 12 -6.16 -63.22 3.92
C SER A 12 -6.86 -64.54 3.65
N ASN A 13 -6.69 -65.51 4.52
CA ASN A 13 -7.28 -66.87 4.35
C ASN A 13 -8.70 -66.97 4.89
N ASN A 14 -9.20 -65.99 5.62
CA ASN A 14 -10.58 -65.90 6.10
C ASN A 14 -11.04 -64.43 6.20
N PRO A 15 -11.56 -63.86 5.12
CA PRO A 15 -11.94 -62.45 5.08
C PRO A 15 -13.05 -62.06 6.07
N SER A 16 -13.75 -63.06 6.64
CA SER A 16 -14.73 -62.80 7.71
C SER A 16 -14.07 -62.38 9.02
N VAL A 17 -12.79 -62.78 9.22
CA VAL A 17 -12.01 -62.34 10.36
C VAL A 17 -11.41 -60.96 10.02
N LYS A 18 -11.97 -59.93 10.63
CA LYS A 18 -11.56 -58.54 10.45
C LYS A 18 -11.43 -57.83 11.78
N HIS A 19 -10.47 -56.89 11.86
CA HIS A 19 -10.33 -55.95 12.93
C HIS A 19 -10.33 -54.54 12.39
N SER A 20 -11.12 -53.65 12.98
CA SER A 20 -11.24 -52.26 12.54
C SER A 20 -10.89 -51.32 13.70
N ILE A 21 -10.15 -50.29 13.40
CA ILE A 21 -9.88 -49.19 14.32
C ILE A 21 -10.37 -47.90 13.67
N ARG A 22 -10.93 -47.03 14.47
CA ARG A 22 -11.35 -45.69 14.06
C ARG A 22 -10.35 -44.68 14.56
N LEU A 23 -9.78 -43.88 13.62
CA LEU A 23 -8.92 -42.78 13.94
C LEU A 23 -9.74 -41.50 13.76
N ARG A 24 -9.58 -40.56 14.69
CA ARG A 24 -10.12 -39.21 14.62
C ARG A 24 -8.96 -38.24 14.59
N LEU A 25 -8.86 -37.51 13.48
CA LEU A 25 -7.95 -36.39 13.33
C LEU A 25 -8.74 -35.09 13.51
N VAL A 26 -8.30 -34.24 14.43
CA VAL A 26 -8.83 -32.89 14.61
C VAL A 26 -7.79 -31.91 14.07
N VAL A 27 -8.17 -31.14 13.05
CA VAL A 27 -7.36 -30.02 12.56
C VAL A 27 -7.93 -28.76 13.17
N GLU A 28 -7.16 -28.14 14.05
CA GLU A 28 -7.52 -26.87 14.67
C GLU A 28 -7.48 -25.74 13.64
N GLU A 29 -8.27 -24.71 13.87
CA GLU A 29 -8.24 -23.49 13.07
C GLU A 29 -6.96 -22.71 13.41
N VAL A 30 -6.22 -22.34 12.36
CA VAL A 30 -5.07 -21.44 12.44
C VAL A 30 -5.42 -20.18 11.69
N LYS A 31 -5.36 -19.05 12.36
CA LYS A 31 -5.50 -17.72 11.77
C LYS A 31 -4.11 -17.14 11.60
N ASP A 32 -3.82 -16.68 10.39
CA ASP A 32 -2.54 -16.08 10.07
C ASP A 32 -2.68 -15.20 8.82
N VAL A 33 -1.88 -14.14 8.74
CA VAL A 33 -1.90 -13.19 7.64
C VAL A 33 -0.49 -12.78 7.27
N GLN A 34 -0.24 -12.62 6.00
CA GLN A 34 1.00 -12.05 5.47
C GLN A 34 0.69 -10.73 4.77
N VAL A 35 1.52 -9.73 5.04
CA VAL A 35 1.48 -8.42 4.39
C VAL A 35 2.79 -8.23 3.64
N ALA A 36 2.72 -7.69 2.43
CA ALA A 36 3.90 -7.34 1.64
C ALA A 36 3.66 -6.07 0.83
N SER A 37 4.68 -5.26 0.69
CA SER A 37 4.65 -4.04 -0.12
C SER A 37 5.41 -4.24 -1.43
N ALA A 38 4.98 -3.52 -2.48
CA ALA A 38 5.61 -3.51 -3.79
C ALA A 38 5.62 -2.10 -4.39
N GLY A 39 6.61 -1.80 -5.23
CA GLY A 39 6.77 -0.47 -5.82
C GLY A 39 7.26 0.57 -4.81
N THR A 40 8.00 0.13 -3.79
CA THR A 40 8.44 0.96 -2.66
C THR A 40 9.85 1.54 -2.85
N SER A 41 10.56 1.11 -3.89
CA SER A 41 11.92 1.60 -4.16
C SER A 41 11.87 2.98 -4.79
N GLY A 42 12.54 3.95 -4.14
CA GLY A 42 12.67 5.30 -4.66
C GLY A 42 11.35 6.06 -4.76
N LEU A 43 10.41 5.82 -3.85
CA LEU A 43 9.17 6.58 -3.80
C LEU A 43 9.48 8.05 -3.55
N GLU A 44 9.03 8.88 -4.49
CA GLU A 44 9.24 10.31 -4.46
C GLU A 44 7.99 11.05 -4.93
N ALA A 45 7.76 12.23 -4.39
CA ALA A 45 6.75 13.15 -4.89
C ALA A 45 7.16 14.60 -4.64
N VAL A 46 6.66 15.50 -5.48
CA VAL A 46 6.81 16.95 -5.26
C VAL A 46 5.71 17.46 -4.32
N PRO A 47 5.92 18.56 -3.62
CA PRO A 47 4.85 19.24 -2.88
C PRO A 47 3.65 19.54 -3.77
N GLY A 48 2.44 19.28 -3.27
CA GLY A 48 1.18 19.35 -4.04
C GLY A 48 0.92 18.17 -4.97
N GLY A 49 1.86 17.21 -5.07
CA GLY A 49 1.73 15.99 -5.86
C GLY A 49 1.31 14.77 -5.04
N SER A 50 1.33 13.61 -5.68
CA SER A 50 1.07 12.33 -5.03
C SER A 50 1.99 11.24 -5.57
N THR A 51 2.15 10.18 -4.78
CA THR A 51 2.81 8.94 -5.20
C THR A 51 1.97 7.76 -4.77
N ALA A 52 2.25 6.58 -5.33
CA ALA A 52 1.52 5.38 -5.00
C ALA A 52 2.44 4.16 -4.96
N PHE A 53 2.09 3.22 -4.09
CA PHE A 53 2.68 1.89 -4.01
C PHE A 53 1.55 0.85 -3.84
N SER A 54 1.88 -0.41 -3.87
CA SER A 54 0.91 -1.48 -3.62
C SER A 54 1.22 -2.17 -2.30
N ILE A 55 0.16 -2.48 -1.55
CA ILE A 55 0.22 -3.42 -0.45
C ILE A 55 -0.60 -4.65 -0.80
N SER A 56 -0.14 -5.83 -0.42
CA SER A 56 -0.90 -7.06 -0.61
C SER A 56 -1.13 -7.73 0.73
N VAL A 57 -2.36 -8.15 0.96
CA VAL A 57 -2.79 -8.92 2.13
C VAL A 57 -3.08 -10.34 1.67
N ARG A 58 -2.51 -11.33 2.34
CA ARG A 58 -2.69 -12.75 2.04
C ARG A 58 -3.13 -13.49 3.27
N ASN A 59 -4.21 -14.24 3.14
CA ASN A 59 -4.61 -15.20 4.17
C ASN A 59 -3.67 -16.42 4.14
N THR A 60 -2.86 -16.61 5.18
CA THR A 60 -1.95 -17.75 5.37
C THR A 60 -2.46 -18.74 6.41
N GLY A 61 -3.66 -18.48 6.95
CA GLY A 61 -4.38 -19.41 7.81
C GLY A 61 -4.95 -20.62 7.06
N ASN A 62 -5.69 -21.46 7.76
CA ASN A 62 -6.33 -22.65 7.21
C ASN A 62 -7.86 -22.58 7.18
N SER A 63 -8.42 -21.38 7.28
CA SER A 63 -9.84 -21.06 7.12
C SER A 63 -9.99 -19.70 6.45
N PRO A 64 -11.12 -19.42 5.75
CA PRO A 64 -11.44 -18.08 5.27
C PRO A 64 -11.47 -17.08 6.43
N ALA A 65 -10.95 -15.86 6.18
CA ALA A 65 -10.86 -14.84 7.23
C ALA A 65 -11.09 -13.44 6.66
N VAL A 66 -11.63 -12.55 7.49
CA VAL A 66 -11.84 -11.13 7.22
C VAL A 66 -10.72 -10.34 7.87
N TYR A 67 -10.21 -9.36 7.14
CA TYR A 67 -9.15 -8.47 7.60
C TYR A 67 -9.53 -7.02 7.36
N ASP A 68 -9.08 -6.15 8.24
CA ASP A 68 -9.13 -4.70 8.08
C ASP A 68 -7.73 -4.16 7.78
N LEU A 69 -7.64 -3.28 6.81
CA LEU A 69 -6.41 -2.57 6.43
C LEU A 69 -6.56 -1.09 6.77
N ASP A 70 -5.67 -0.58 7.59
CA ASP A 70 -5.57 0.84 7.94
C ASP A 70 -4.18 1.36 7.58
N CYS A 71 -4.12 2.47 6.83
CA CYS A 71 -2.86 3.12 6.46
C CYS A 71 -2.85 4.57 6.98
N PHE A 72 -1.73 4.98 7.54
CA PHE A 72 -1.54 6.35 8.00
C PHE A 72 -0.13 6.87 7.70
N SER A 73 -0.04 8.15 7.42
CA SER A 73 1.21 8.88 7.26
C SER A 73 1.69 9.41 8.61
N GLN A 74 2.99 9.35 8.87
CA GLN A 74 3.62 9.89 10.08
C GLN A 74 3.40 11.40 10.19
N ASN A 75 3.46 12.11 9.05
CA ASN A 75 3.23 13.54 8.98
C ASN A 75 1.75 13.91 8.84
N ARG A 76 0.83 12.92 8.94
CA ARG A 76 -0.63 13.10 8.78
C ARG A 76 -1.03 13.62 7.40
N TRP A 77 -0.26 13.30 6.38
CA TRP A 77 -0.63 13.59 5.01
C TRP A 77 -1.76 12.66 4.56
N PRO A 78 -2.66 13.12 3.67
CA PRO A 78 -3.77 12.29 3.21
C PRO A 78 -3.28 11.00 2.55
N VAL A 79 -3.85 9.87 2.98
CA VAL A 79 -3.63 8.54 2.42
C VAL A 79 -4.96 8.00 1.91
N GLU A 80 -4.96 7.40 0.73
CA GLU A 80 -6.13 6.77 0.13
C GLU A 80 -5.83 5.33 -0.27
N LEU A 81 -6.80 4.45 -0.06
CA LEU A 81 -6.75 3.03 -0.42
C LEU A 81 -7.62 2.74 -1.63
N GLY A 82 -7.03 2.18 -2.68
CA GLY A 82 -7.73 1.83 -3.90
C GLY A 82 -8.29 3.06 -4.61
N GLN A 83 -9.60 3.05 -4.84
CA GLN A 83 -10.36 4.16 -5.44
C GLN A 83 -11.28 4.85 -4.40
N SER A 84 -11.13 4.52 -3.14
CA SER A 84 -11.87 5.14 -2.05
C SER A 84 -11.11 6.35 -1.52
N ASN A 85 -11.84 7.39 -1.07
CA ASN A 85 -11.26 8.52 -0.34
C ASN A 85 -11.09 8.17 1.16
N SER A 86 -10.62 6.95 1.44
CA SER A 86 -10.46 6.44 2.79
C SER A 86 -9.07 5.84 2.98
N SER A 87 -8.52 6.01 4.16
CA SER A 87 -7.29 5.36 4.60
C SER A 87 -7.52 3.99 5.24
N SER A 88 -8.80 3.56 5.32
CA SER A 88 -9.22 2.28 5.88
C SER A 88 -10.03 1.48 4.88
N TYR A 89 -9.86 0.17 4.89
CA TYR A 89 -10.58 -0.75 4.02
C TYR A 89 -10.80 -2.10 4.72
N SER A 90 -12.05 -2.58 4.75
CA SER A 90 -12.40 -3.93 5.20
C SER A 90 -12.53 -4.85 4.00
N PHE A 91 -11.81 -5.95 4.03
CA PHE A 91 -11.84 -6.93 2.96
C PHE A 91 -13.09 -7.82 3.06
N GLU A 92 -13.64 -8.25 1.92
CA GLU A 92 -14.49 -9.43 1.90
C GLU A 92 -13.67 -10.64 2.40
N PRO A 93 -14.30 -11.73 2.90
CA PRO A 93 -13.56 -12.88 3.39
C PRO A 93 -12.57 -13.41 2.34
N LEU A 94 -11.29 -13.42 2.67
CA LEU A 94 -10.24 -14.01 1.84
C LEU A 94 -10.19 -15.53 2.09
N ASP A 95 -10.25 -16.30 1.01
CA ASP A 95 -10.04 -17.74 1.06
C ASP A 95 -8.61 -18.13 1.45
N ILE A 96 -8.40 -19.39 1.77
CA ILE A 96 -7.09 -19.93 2.14
C ILE A 96 -6.09 -19.68 1.00
N LEU A 97 -4.96 -19.04 1.32
CA LEU A 97 -3.89 -18.64 0.39
C LEU A 97 -4.29 -17.56 -0.62
N GLU A 98 -5.52 -17.09 -0.60
CA GLU A 98 -5.92 -15.94 -1.40
C GLU A 98 -5.15 -14.68 -0.98
N TYR A 99 -4.83 -13.86 -1.96
CA TYR A 99 -4.22 -12.56 -1.72
C TYR A 99 -4.96 -11.48 -2.49
N LEU A 100 -5.04 -10.28 -1.90
CA LEU A 100 -5.63 -9.12 -2.54
C LEU A 100 -4.63 -7.97 -2.54
N PRO A 101 -4.21 -7.47 -3.70
CA PRO A 101 -3.40 -6.26 -3.81
C PRO A 101 -4.29 -5.03 -3.66
N MET A 102 -3.80 -4.04 -2.90
CA MET A 102 -4.44 -2.74 -2.72
C MET A 102 -3.44 -1.64 -3.08
N GLN A 103 -3.87 -0.68 -3.91
CA GLN A 103 -3.06 0.51 -4.17
C GLN A 103 -3.19 1.48 -2.99
N VAL A 104 -2.07 1.95 -2.51
CA VAL A 104 -1.97 3.00 -1.49
C VAL A 104 -1.45 4.26 -2.16
N ARG A 105 -2.18 5.36 -2.05
CA ARG A 105 -1.79 6.67 -2.60
C ARG A 105 -1.58 7.64 -1.45
N LEU A 106 -0.43 8.30 -1.45
CA LEU A 106 -0.07 9.34 -0.51
C LEU A 106 -0.03 10.69 -1.22
N TYR A 107 -0.69 11.69 -0.67
CA TYR A 107 -0.71 13.06 -1.17
C TYR A 107 0.23 13.93 -0.34
N VAL A 108 1.22 14.51 -1.00
CA VAL A 108 2.12 15.48 -0.38
C VAL A 108 1.44 16.84 -0.38
N PRO A 109 1.28 17.52 0.76
CA PRO A 109 0.65 18.83 0.78
C PRO A 109 1.47 19.85 -0.04
N PRO A 110 0.83 20.92 -0.56
CA PRO A 110 1.55 22.02 -1.21
C PRO A 110 2.46 22.73 -0.20
N VAL A 111 3.48 23.40 -0.72
CA VAL A 111 4.40 24.16 0.15
C VAL A 111 3.63 25.27 0.87
N ALA A 112 3.70 25.22 2.20
CA ALA A 112 3.22 26.28 3.06
C ALA A 112 4.26 26.53 4.17
N ASP A 113 4.64 27.76 4.40
CA ASP A 113 5.67 28.14 5.41
C ASP A 113 6.98 27.35 5.27
N GLY A 114 7.37 27.03 4.01
CA GLY A 114 8.58 26.26 3.71
C GLY A 114 8.47 24.74 3.93
N LEU A 115 7.28 24.22 4.23
CA LEU A 115 7.04 22.79 4.43
C LEU A 115 6.04 22.25 3.40
N PRO A 116 6.16 20.97 2.95
CA PRO A 116 7.28 20.07 3.22
C PRO A 116 8.56 20.50 2.50
N ALA A 117 9.69 20.40 3.17
CA ALA A 117 10.99 20.76 2.61
C ALA A 117 11.49 19.69 1.64
N ALA A 118 12.23 20.12 0.61
CA ALA A 118 12.92 19.20 -0.28
C ALA A 118 13.92 18.32 0.49
N GLY A 119 13.93 17.02 0.17
CA GLY A 119 14.74 16.01 0.84
C GLY A 119 14.17 15.52 2.17
N SER A 120 13.09 16.11 2.68
CA SER A 120 12.39 15.55 3.84
C SER A 120 11.72 14.24 3.48
N THR A 121 11.49 13.41 4.48
CA THR A 121 10.86 12.09 4.32
C THR A 121 9.56 12.00 5.09
N ASP A 122 8.66 11.17 4.60
CA ASP A 122 7.49 10.70 5.34
C ASP A 122 7.43 9.18 5.30
N SER A 123 6.79 8.59 6.29
CA SER A 123 6.59 7.15 6.37
C SER A 123 5.10 6.84 6.44
N VAL A 124 4.64 5.98 5.53
CA VAL A 124 3.29 5.42 5.56
C VAL A 124 3.36 4.06 6.21
N THR A 125 2.63 3.88 7.30
CA THR A 125 2.45 2.58 7.96
C THR A 125 1.07 2.06 7.63
N CYS A 126 1.02 0.85 7.10
CA CYS A 126 -0.20 0.11 6.82
C CYS A 126 -0.28 -1.08 7.76
N SER A 127 -1.35 -1.18 8.53
CA SER A 127 -1.61 -2.23 9.51
C SER A 127 -2.78 -3.09 9.06
N VAL A 128 -2.60 -4.40 9.09
CA VAL A 128 -3.65 -5.38 8.79
C VAL A 128 -4.03 -6.09 10.08
N THR A 129 -5.31 -6.04 10.42
CA THR A 129 -5.85 -6.66 11.63
C THR A 129 -6.90 -7.69 11.26
N SER A 130 -6.88 -8.86 11.90
CA SER A 130 -7.94 -9.86 11.73
C SER A 130 -9.18 -9.45 12.53
N GLU A 131 -10.35 -9.43 11.89
CA GLU A 131 -11.62 -9.13 12.58
C GLU A 131 -11.92 -10.18 13.67
N ALA A 132 -11.64 -11.45 13.40
CA ALA A 132 -11.93 -12.55 14.31
C ALA A 132 -10.90 -12.71 15.44
N ASP A 133 -9.68 -12.16 15.26
CA ASP A 133 -8.62 -12.15 16.27
C ASP A 133 -7.83 -10.83 16.20
N PRO A 134 -8.27 -9.79 16.90
CA PRO A 134 -7.60 -8.48 16.89
C PRO A 134 -6.16 -8.49 17.44
N SER A 135 -5.72 -9.57 18.08
CA SER A 135 -4.31 -9.74 18.48
C SER A 135 -3.42 -10.08 17.29
N LEU A 136 -3.99 -10.60 16.19
CA LEU A 136 -3.32 -10.79 14.92
C LEU A 136 -3.33 -9.47 14.16
N ASN A 137 -2.26 -8.69 14.36
CA ASN A 137 -2.03 -7.40 13.72
C ASN A 137 -0.61 -7.39 13.16
N ILE A 138 -0.49 -7.14 11.85
CA ILE A 138 0.79 -7.05 11.15
C ILE A 138 0.87 -5.72 10.42
N SER A 139 2.03 -5.07 10.49
CA SER A 139 2.25 -3.77 9.88
C SER A 139 3.42 -3.79 8.91
N GLU A 140 3.30 -3.01 7.85
CA GLU A 140 4.34 -2.73 6.87
C GLU A 140 4.52 -1.22 6.77
N THR A 141 5.78 -0.75 6.68
CA THR A 141 6.10 0.69 6.61
C THR A 141 6.88 0.99 5.35
N VAL A 142 6.44 2.01 4.63
CA VAL A 142 7.03 2.47 3.37
C VAL A 142 7.41 3.92 3.50
N THR A 143 8.62 4.28 3.06
CA THR A 143 9.15 5.66 3.16
C THR A 143 9.13 6.35 1.81
N LEU A 144 8.68 7.61 1.80
CA LEU A 144 8.68 8.54 0.68
C LEU A 144 9.70 9.66 0.93
N THR A 145 10.33 10.16 -0.15
CA THR A 145 11.16 11.37 -0.12
C THR A 145 10.49 12.50 -0.89
N VAL A 146 10.47 13.69 -0.32
CA VAL A 146 9.95 14.90 -0.98
C VAL A 146 11.01 15.44 -1.94
N ARG A 147 10.65 15.52 -3.24
CA ARG A 147 11.51 16.13 -4.26
C ARG A 147 11.44 17.65 -4.21
N PRO A 148 12.49 18.34 -4.65
CA PRO A 148 12.41 19.78 -4.87
C PRO A 148 11.24 20.11 -5.83
N LEU A 149 10.50 21.15 -5.51
CA LEU A 149 9.61 21.78 -6.48
C LEU A 149 10.45 22.83 -7.22
N GLU A 150 10.85 22.49 -8.44
CA GLU A 150 11.52 23.46 -9.31
C GLU A 150 10.45 24.38 -9.88
N SER A 151 10.42 25.61 -9.41
CA SER A 151 9.59 26.66 -9.98
C SER A 151 10.48 27.87 -10.28
N PHE A 152 10.31 28.41 -11.47
CA PHE A 152 10.89 29.70 -11.81
C PHE A 152 9.76 30.64 -12.23
N ALA A 153 9.80 31.83 -11.69
CA ALA A 153 8.94 32.90 -12.16
C ALA A 153 9.73 33.74 -13.17
N THR A 154 9.18 33.88 -14.36
CA THR A 154 9.72 34.81 -15.35
C THR A 154 8.87 36.07 -15.37
N ASN A 155 9.47 37.22 -15.14
CA ASN A 155 8.85 38.50 -15.30
C ASN A 155 9.36 39.11 -16.62
N LEU A 156 8.46 39.73 -17.37
CA LEU A 156 8.85 40.58 -18.50
C LEU A 156 9.44 41.86 -17.92
N LEU A 157 10.65 42.18 -18.36
CA LEU A 157 11.26 43.47 -18.12
C LEU A 157 11.10 44.30 -19.39
N ASP A 158 10.78 45.58 -19.25
CA ASP A 158 10.85 46.50 -20.35
C ASP A 158 12.31 46.84 -20.72
N ASP A 159 12.50 47.63 -21.79
CA ASP A 159 13.84 48.02 -22.24
C ASP A 159 14.64 48.83 -21.19
N SER A 160 13.97 49.31 -20.16
CA SER A 160 14.57 50.00 -19.01
C SER A 160 14.90 49.05 -17.84
N GLY A 161 14.54 47.77 -17.96
CA GLY A 161 14.72 46.79 -16.90
C GLY A 161 13.66 46.86 -15.80
N ILE A 162 12.53 47.49 -16.06
CA ILE A 162 11.41 47.60 -15.10
C ILE A 162 10.49 46.39 -15.30
N ASP A 163 10.12 45.74 -14.18
CA ASP A 163 9.18 44.64 -14.15
C ASP A 163 7.78 45.08 -14.59
N VAL A 164 7.31 44.61 -15.76
CA VAL A 164 5.99 44.93 -16.33
C VAL A 164 4.96 43.85 -16.02
N GLY A 165 5.28 42.88 -15.17
CA GLY A 165 4.37 41.85 -14.69
C GLY A 165 4.69 40.45 -15.19
N PRO A 166 3.88 39.46 -14.79
CA PRO A 166 4.11 38.07 -15.16
C PRO A 166 3.90 37.90 -16.68
N ALA A 167 4.87 37.20 -17.30
CA ALA A 167 4.78 36.84 -18.71
C ALA A 167 3.61 35.85 -18.92
N SER A 168 2.52 36.32 -19.51
CA SER A 168 1.35 35.50 -19.84
C SER A 168 1.38 34.94 -21.27
N TYR A 169 2.55 34.91 -21.92
CA TYR A 169 2.67 34.44 -23.29
C TYR A 169 3.26 33.04 -23.34
N ALA A 170 2.51 32.09 -23.91
CA ALA A 170 2.99 30.82 -24.34
C ALA A 170 3.91 30.99 -25.56
N ARG A 171 5.18 31.30 -25.33
CA ARG A 171 6.20 31.28 -26.38
C ARG A 171 7.36 30.42 -25.86
N ASP A 172 7.76 29.43 -26.69
CA ASP A 172 8.96 28.70 -26.45
C ASP A 172 10.16 29.66 -26.47
N VAL A 173 10.69 29.95 -25.28
CA VAL A 173 11.94 30.68 -25.13
C VAL A 173 13.04 29.65 -25.15
N ASN A 174 13.86 29.65 -26.19
CA ASN A 174 15.06 28.84 -26.20
C ASN A 174 16.12 29.50 -25.29
N VAL A 175 16.20 29.00 -24.07
CA VAL A 175 17.07 29.54 -23.01
C VAL A 175 18.57 29.37 -23.34
N ASP A 176 18.92 28.45 -24.25
CA ASP A 176 20.31 28.14 -24.60
C ASP A 176 20.96 29.18 -25.53
N THR A 177 20.19 30.04 -26.16
CA THR A 177 20.72 31.00 -27.16
C THR A 177 20.93 32.40 -26.65
N GLY A 178 20.49 32.74 -25.45
CA GLY A 178 20.63 34.09 -24.89
C GLY A 178 19.92 35.17 -25.69
N GLU A 179 18.91 34.80 -26.50
CA GLU A 179 18.13 35.76 -27.28
C GLU A 179 17.30 36.66 -26.36
N ARG A 180 17.46 37.97 -26.54
CA ARG A 180 16.59 38.95 -25.93
C ARG A 180 15.35 39.08 -26.82
N LEU A 181 14.17 38.94 -26.21
CA LEU A 181 12.92 39.29 -26.86
C LEU A 181 12.87 40.84 -27.00
N ASN A 182 12.90 41.32 -28.21
CA ASN A 182 12.65 42.72 -28.52
C ASN A 182 11.18 42.96 -28.62
#